data_ef7f75a4b78e4857cbb0228af89cba0d
#
_entry.id   ef7f75a4b78e4857cbb0228af89cba0d
#
_cell.length_a   1.000
_cell.length_b   1.000
_cell.length_c   1.000
_cell.angle_alpha   90.00
_cell.angle_beta   90.00
_cell.angle_gamma   90.00
#
_symmetry.space_group_name_H-M   'P 1'
#
loop_
_entity.id
_entity.type
_entity.pdbx_description
1 polymer ?
#
loop_
_entity_poly.entity_id
_entity_poly.type
_entity_poly.pdbx_seq_one_letter_code
_entity_poly.pdbx_strand_id
1 'polypeptide(L)'
;MANPPSPLTLAATETLRRIAAAPADPEQLAAALRHLAKWRSEVIANTLAIRSGTLVLSGPFKGMDYAVRASEGSRAARLIGAYEASLAPVIEEIVARGYDLVVDVGSAEGYYAVGLARRMPGARVLARDASPKAQTLCAALAALNGVDGRVEIGGLMDHADFDICKTARAVVICDIEGAEADLLDPVRAPGLLAADILVEAHDCITPGLTKLIAQRFIATHSVRVIGRKLDDNGLPDWMESLSDLDRLIALWEWRSGPTPWLWMVRK
;
A
#
# COMPACT_ATOMS: atom_id res chain seq x y z
N MET A 1 27.60 -20.23 -22.51
CA MET A 1 27.99 -20.06 -21.11
C MET A 1 26.78 -19.49 -20.37
N ALA A 2 26.41 -20.00 -19.19
CA ALA A 2 25.34 -19.43 -18.39
C ALA A 2 25.75 -18.03 -17.91
N ASN A 3 24.83 -17.06 -17.97
CA ASN A 3 25.08 -15.74 -17.40
C ASN A 3 25.37 -15.85 -15.89
N PRO A 4 26.29 -15.04 -15.36
CA PRO A 4 26.53 -15.04 -13.90
C PRO A 4 25.25 -14.66 -13.15
N PRO A 5 25.03 -15.23 -11.95
CA PRO A 5 23.85 -14.91 -11.16
C PRO A 5 23.82 -13.43 -10.76
N SER A 6 22.62 -12.83 -10.76
CA SER A 6 22.46 -11.43 -10.37
C SER A 6 22.77 -11.20 -8.88
N PRO A 7 23.12 -9.98 -8.45
CA PRO A 7 23.29 -9.65 -7.02
C PRO A 7 22.07 -10.01 -6.18
N LEU A 8 20.87 -9.83 -6.69
CA LEU A 8 19.61 -10.22 -6.05
C LEU A 8 19.57 -11.74 -5.81
N THR A 9 19.94 -12.54 -6.82
CA THR A 9 19.96 -14.01 -6.71
C THR A 9 21.02 -14.48 -5.73
N LEU A 10 22.22 -13.87 -5.72
CA LEU A 10 23.28 -14.20 -4.78
C LEU A 10 22.84 -13.93 -3.33
N ALA A 11 22.30 -12.75 -3.05
CA ALA A 11 21.80 -12.39 -1.73
C ALA A 11 20.65 -13.30 -1.25
N ALA A 12 19.72 -13.64 -2.16
CA ALA A 12 18.64 -14.56 -1.85
C ALA A 12 19.15 -15.98 -1.54
N THR A 13 20.14 -16.46 -2.31
CA THR A 13 20.75 -17.78 -2.07
C THR A 13 21.45 -17.84 -0.71
N GLU A 14 22.16 -16.79 -0.31
CA GLU A 14 22.84 -16.73 0.98
C GLU A 14 21.83 -16.72 2.14
N THR A 15 20.74 -15.98 2.02
CA THR A 15 19.68 -15.98 3.04
C THR A 15 18.98 -17.35 3.12
N LEU A 16 18.72 -18.00 1.96
CA LEU A 16 18.15 -19.34 1.93
C LEU A 16 19.04 -20.37 2.64
N ARG A 17 20.37 -20.30 2.45
CA ARG A 17 21.32 -21.17 3.16
C ARG A 17 21.22 -21.00 4.67
N ARG A 18 21.10 -19.76 5.16
CA ARG A 18 20.93 -19.49 6.60
C ARG A 18 19.61 -20.06 7.14
N ILE A 19 18.51 -19.91 6.39
CA ILE A 19 17.23 -20.49 6.78
C ILE A 19 17.34 -22.03 6.79
N ALA A 20 17.96 -22.65 5.78
CA ALA A 20 18.10 -24.09 5.67
C ALA A 20 19.05 -24.70 6.74
N ALA A 21 19.92 -23.90 7.35
CA ALA A 21 20.79 -24.33 8.45
C ALA A 21 20.06 -24.46 9.80
N ALA A 22 18.84 -23.91 9.94
CA ALA A 22 18.01 -24.10 11.13
C ALA A 22 17.45 -25.53 11.19
N PRO A 23 17.02 -26.02 12.38
CA PRO A 23 16.37 -27.32 12.50
C PRO A 23 15.17 -27.46 11.54
N ALA A 24 15.00 -28.66 11.00
CA ALA A 24 13.90 -28.94 10.07
C ALA A 24 12.56 -28.98 10.83
N ASP A 25 11.74 -27.97 10.61
CA ASP A 25 10.40 -27.82 11.14
C ASP A 25 9.47 -27.07 10.14
N PRO A 26 8.16 -27.04 10.38
CA PRO A 26 7.23 -26.31 9.52
C PRO A 26 7.53 -24.80 9.40
N GLU A 27 8.01 -24.15 10.46
CA GLU A 27 8.36 -22.74 10.49
C GLU A 27 9.55 -22.44 9.58
N GLN A 28 10.57 -23.29 9.59
CA GLN A 28 11.71 -23.19 8.68
C GLN A 28 11.26 -23.27 7.22
N LEU A 29 10.42 -24.25 6.88
CA LEU A 29 9.92 -24.42 5.52
C LEU A 29 9.03 -23.24 5.10
N ALA A 30 8.18 -22.74 5.98
CA ALA A 30 7.37 -21.56 5.74
C ALA A 30 8.24 -20.30 5.53
N ALA A 31 9.32 -20.15 6.29
CA ALA A 31 10.28 -19.04 6.11
C ALA A 31 11.01 -19.15 4.77
N ALA A 32 11.44 -20.35 4.38
CA ALA A 32 12.08 -20.60 3.09
C ALA A 32 11.14 -20.30 1.93
N LEU A 33 9.89 -20.76 2.01
CA LEU A 33 8.86 -20.49 1.00
C LEU A 33 8.62 -18.99 0.83
N ARG A 34 8.39 -18.25 1.93
CA ARG A 34 8.21 -16.81 1.88
C ARG A 34 9.41 -16.09 1.29
N HIS A 35 10.63 -16.51 1.67
CA HIS A 35 11.85 -15.90 1.17
C HIS A 35 12.01 -16.11 -0.35
N LEU A 36 11.79 -17.32 -0.84
CA LEU A 36 11.85 -17.63 -2.27
C LEU A 36 10.76 -16.90 -3.06
N ALA A 37 9.53 -16.83 -2.53
CA ALA A 37 8.44 -16.09 -3.15
C ALA A 37 8.75 -14.58 -3.24
N LYS A 38 9.34 -13.96 -2.20
CA LYS A 38 9.79 -12.57 -2.24
C LYS A 38 10.87 -12.34 -3.29
N TRP A 39 11.89 -13.20 -3.33
CA TRP A 39 12.91 -13.13 -4.37
C TRP A 39 12.29 -13.22 -5.76
N ARG A 40 11.37 -14.18 -5.98
CA ARG A 40 10.71 -14.35 -7.28
C ARG A 40 9.85 -13.15 -7.66
N SER A 41 9.12 -12.58 -6.72
CA SER A 41 8.36 -11.34 -6.90
C SER A 41 9.24 -10.17 -7.39
N GLU A 42 10.43 -10.00 -6.81
CA GLU A 42 11.39 -8.98 -7.26
C GLU A 42 11.95 -9.26 -8.66
N VAL A 43 12.22 -10.53 -9.01
CA VAL A 43 12.62 -10.91 -10.38
C VAL A 43 11.51 -10.58 -11.38
N ILE A 44 10.25 -10.86 -11.03
CA ILE A 44 9.09 -10.51 -11.86
C ILE A 44 8.95 -9.00 -11.99
N ALA A 45 9.08 -8.23 -10.90
CA ALA A 45 9.01 -6.78 -10.93
C ALA A 45 10.08 -6.15 -11.83
N ASN A 46 11.31 -6.67 -11.78
CA ASN A 46 12.39 -6.23 -12.66
C ASN A 46 12.11 -6.58 -14.13
N THR A 47 11.52 -7.75 -14.39
CA THR A 47 11.13 -8.17 -15.75
C THR A 47 9.99 -7.29 -16.28
N LEU A 48 8.99 -6.94 -15.44
CA LEU A 48 7.93 -6.00 -15.75
C LEU A 48 8.50 -4.64 -16.15
N ALA A 49 9.40 -4.09 -15.32
CA ALA A 49 10.02 -2.79 -15.59
C ALA A 49 10.82 -2.79 -16.91
N ILE A 50 11.49 -3.89 -17.26
CA ILE A 50 12.24 -4.02 -18.52
C ILE A 50 11.29 -4.14 -19.72
N ARG A 51 10.22 -4.95 -19.61
CA ARG A 51 9.32 -5.26 -20.74
C ARG A 51 8.22 -4.23 -20.96
N SER A 52 7.68 -3.69 -19.88
CA SER A 52 6.48 -2.83 -19.89
C SER A 52 6.77 -1.40 -19.42
N GLY A 53 8.00 -1.10 -18.98
CA GLY A 53 8.34 0.18 -18.38
C GLY A 53 7.92 0.28 -16.92
N THR A 54 7.97 1.51 -16.38
CA THR A 54 7.68 1.81 -14.98
C THR A 54 6.30 2.43 -14.75
N LEU A 55 5.54 2.64 -15.82
CA LEU A 55 4.16 3.12 -15.70
C LEU A 55 3.25 2.03 -15.16
N VAL A 56 2.44 2.36 -14.16
CA VAL A 56 1.41 1.46 -13.64
C VAL A 56 0.45 1.09 -14.77
N LEU A 57 0.28 -0.21 -15.01
CA LEU A 57 -0.37 -0.73 -16.21
C LEU A 57 -1.90 -0.68 -16.14
N SER A 58 -2.48 -0.84 -14.96
CA SER A 58 -3.93 -0.92 -14.76
C SER A 58 -4.37 -0.29 -13.43
N GLY A 59 -5.64 -0.47 -13.07
CA GLY A 59 -6.20 -0.01 -11.81
C GLY A 59 -6.33 1.51 -11.68
N PRO A 60 -6.69 2.01 -10.48
CA PRO A 60 -7.01 3.42 -10.25
C PRO A 60 -5.86 4.38 -10.56
N PHE A 61 -4.62 3.92 -10.44
CA PHE A 61 -3.42 4.75 -10.67
C PHE A 61 -2.71 4.44 -11.97
N LYS A 62 -3.42 3.86 -12.94
CA LYS A 62 -2.90 3.62 -14.29
C LYS A 62 -2.19 4.86 -14.86
N GLY A 63 -0.99 4.63 -15.41
CA GLY A 63 -0.15 5.67 -15.99
C GLY A 63 0.65 6.49 -14.97
N MET A 64 0.61 6.18 -13.68
CA MET A 64 1.56 6.70 -12.69
C MET A 64 2.94 6.11 -12.97
N ASP A 65 3.98 6.95 -13.05
CA ASP A 65 5.35 6.44 -13.15
C ASP A 65 5.81 5.95 -11.78
N TYR A 66 6.02 4.63 -11.67
CA TYR A 66 6.45 3.96 -10.44
C TYR A 66 7.87 3.39 -10.58
N ALA A 67 8.81 4.27 -10.95
CA ALA A 67 10.23 3.89 -11.11
C ALA A 67 10.96 3.73 -9.77
N VAL A 68 10.35 4.11 -8.64
CA VAL A 68 10.93 3.93 -7.30
C VAL A 68 10.89 2.46 -6.84
N ARG A 69 11.63 2.17 -5.79
CA ARG A 69 11.50 0.87 -5.09
C ARG A 69 10.33 0.95 -4.12
N ALA A 70 9.60 -0.15 -3.99
CA ALA A 70 8.66 -0.28 -2.90
C ALA A 70 9.42 -0.22 -1.56
N SER A 71 8.94 0.55 -0.59
CA SER A 71 9.48 0.54 0.77
C SER A 71 9.03 -0.72 1.48
N GLU A 72 7.79 -1.14 1.22
CA GLU A 72 7.14 -2.33 1.76
C GLU A 72 6.32 -3.05 0.68
N GLY A 73 6.01 -4.33 0.90
CA GLY A 73 5.15 -5.12 0.01
C GLY A 73 5.71 -5.34 -1.40
N SER A 74 4.84 -5.70 -2.32
CA SER A 74 5.19 -6.14 -3.66
C SER A 74 5.25 -5.00 -4.68
N ARG A 75 6.43 -4.77 -5.25
CA ARG A 75 6.60 -3.85 -6.38
C ARG A 75 5.90 -4.37 -7.65
N ALA A 76 5.85 -5.71 -7.84
CA ALA A 76 5.20 -6.29 -9.01
C ALA A 76 3.70 -5.93 -9.05
N ALA A 77 2.98 -6.15 -7.96
CA ALA A 77 1.55 -5.83 -7.87
C ALA A 77 1.28 -4.33 -8.10
N ARG A 78 2.15 -3.43 -7.60
CA ARG A 78 2.02 -1.98 -7.85
C ARG A 78 2.25 -1.61 -9.32
N LEU A 79 3.26 -2.16 -9.98
CA LEU A 79 3.50 -1.93 -11.41
C LEU A 79 2.36 -2.46 -12.28
N ILE A 80 1.79 -3.62 -11.94
CA ILE A 80 0.62 -4.16 -12.63
C ILE A 80 -0.60 -3.26 -12.40
N GLY A 81 -0.72 -2.62 -11.25
CA GLY A 81 -1.90 -1.87 -10.78
C GLY A 81 -2.94 -2.77 -10.10
N ALA A 82 -2.50 -3.95 -9.65
CA ALA A 82 -3.29 -4.93 -8.91
C ALA A 82 -3.04 -4.89 -7.39
N TYR A 83 -2.16 -3.99 -6.92
CA TYR A 83 -1.93 -3.80 -5.50
C TYR A 83 -3.22 -3.34 -4.82
N GLU A 84 -3.65 -4.11 -3.82
CA GLU A 84 -4.91 -3.90 -3.13
C GLU A 84 -6.12 -3.75 -4.07
N ALA A 85 -6.21 -4.62 -5.06
CA ALA A 85 -7.24 -4.57 -6.10
C ALA A 85 -8.67 -4.50 -5.56
N SER A 86 -8.94 -5.01 -4.35
CA SER A 86 -10.23 -4.87 -3.66
C SER A 86 -10.60 -3.43 -3.33
N LEU A 87 -9.63 -2.52 -3.23
CA LEU A 87 -9.86 -1.10 -2.99
C LEU A 87 -10.12 -0.30 -4.26
N ALA A 88 -9.89 -0.84 -5.45
CA ALA A 88 -10.05 -0.08 -6.69
C ALA A 88 -11.42 0.64 -6.79
N PRO A 89 -12.58 0.03 -6.46
CA PRO A 89 -13.86 0.74 -6.46
C PRO A 89 -13.93 1.86 -5.42
N VAL A 90 -13.26 1.71 -4.27
CA VAL A 90 -13.25 2.74 -3.20
C VAL A 90 -12.37 3.91 -3.61
N ILE A 91 -11.22 3.65 -4.23
CA ILE A 91 -10.35 4.73 -4.74
C ILE A 91 -11.06 5.52 -5.83
N GLU A 92 -11.80 4.85 -6.74
CA GLU A 92 -12.64 5.55 -7.72
C GLU A 92 -13.76 6.36 -7.04
N GLU A 93 -14.37 5.85 -5.97
CA GLU A 93 -15.35 6.60 -5.17
C GLU A 93 -14.71 7.83 -4.50
N ILE A 94 -13.51 7.71 -3.93
CA ILE A 94 -12.74 8.82 -3.36
C ILE A 94 -12.47 9.90 -4.41
N VAL A 95 -11.99 9.50 -5.59
CA VAL A 95 -11.73 10.42 -6.70
C VAL A 95 -13.02 11.12 -7.16
N ALA A 96 -14.11 10.38 -7.31
CA ALA A 96 -15.40 10.93 -7.74
C ALA A 96 -16.02 11.89 -6.73
N ARG A 97 -15.81 11.65 -5.43
CA ARG A 97 -16.26 12.56 -4.37
C ARG A 97 -15.53 13.89 -4.41
N GLY A 98 -14.26 13.92 -4.83
CA GLY A 98 -13.44 15.13 -4.93
C GLY A 98 -13.18 15.76 -3.56
N TYR A 99 -12.01 15.50 -2.99
CA TYR A 99 -11.59 16.08 -1.71
C TYR A 99 -10.60 17.21 -1.95
N ASP A 100 -10.64 18.24 -1.07
CA ASP A 100 -9.68 19.33 -1.07
C ASP A 100 -8.39 18.94 -0.35
N LEU A 101 -8.51 17.97 0.58
CA LEU A 101 -7.42 17.49 1.43
C LEU A 101 -7.41 15.95 1.48
N VAL A 102 -6.26 15.38 1.19
CA VAL A 102 -5.95 13.97 1.44
C VAL A 102 -4.89 13.92 2.56
N VAL A 103 -5.15 13.13 3.59
CA VAL A 103 -4.17 12.83 4.65
C VAL A 103 -3.84 11.35 4.56
N ASP A 104 -2.62 11.04 4.13
CA ASP A 104 -2.12 9.67 3.93
C ASP A 104 -1.11 9.35 5.04
N VAL A 105 -1.54 8.55 6.03
CA VAL A 105 -0.78 8.21 7.24
C VAL A 105 -0.26 6.78 7.11
N GLY A 106 1.06 6.62 7.16
CA GLY A 106 1.74 5.41 6.72
C GLY A 106 1.92 5.41 5.21
N SER A 107 2.30 6.58 4.66
CA SER A 107 2.33 6.79 3.20
C SER A 107 3.38 5.97 2.46
N ALA A 108 4.30 5.33 3.17
CA ALA A 108 5.39 4.55 2.60
C ALA A 108 6.14 5.32 1.48
N GLU A 109 6.36 4.72 0.32
CA GLU A 109 6.92 5.43 -0.84
C GLU A 109 5.93 6.34 -1.57
N GLY A 110 4.68 6.47 -1.11
CA GLY A 110 3.69 7.41 -1.64
C GLY A 110 2.76 6.84 -2.71
N TYR A 111 2.52 5.53 -2.77
CA TYR A 111 1.65 4.95 -3.80
C TYR A 111 0.25 5.56 -3.80
N TYR A 112 -0.39 5.71 -2.63
CA TYR A 112 -1.69 6.37 -2.49
C TYR A 112 -1.57 7.89 -2.57
N ALA A 113 -0.64 8.50 -1.84
CA ALA A 113 -0.45 9.94 -1.82
C ALA A 113 -0.26 10.52 -3.22
N VAL A 114 0.69 9.97 -3.99
CA VAL A 114 1.02 10.44 -5.35
C VAL A 114 -0.08 10.04 -6.33
N GLY A 115 -0.60 8.82 -6.22
CA GLY A 115 -1.70 8.35 -7.05
C GLY A 115 -2.94 9.25 -6.96
N LEU A 116 -3.35 9.62 -5.76
CA LEU A 116 -4.49 10.52 -5.52
C LEU A 116 -4.17 11.97 -5.91
N ALA A 117 -2.94 12.45 -5.65
CA ALA A 117 -2.54 13.78 -6.11
C ALA A 117 -2.63 13.94 -7.64
N ARG A 118 -2.32 12.87 -8.40
CA ARG A 118 -2.49 12.85 -9.86
C ARG A 118 -3.96 12.83 -10.28
N ARG A 119 -4.79 12.04 -9.57
CA ARG A 119 -6.21 11.86 -9.89
C ARG A 119 -7.08 13.05 -9.46
N MET A 120 -6.66 13.80 -8.44
CA MET A 120 -7.38 14.96 -7.89
C MET A 120 -6.48 16.20 -7.94
N PRO A 121 -6.38 16.89 -9.10
CA PRO A 121 -5.43 18.00 -9.31
C PRO A 121 -5.69 19.21 -8.41
N GLY A 122 -6.88 19.36 -7.83
CA GLY A 122 -7.22 20.41 -6.86
C GLY A 122 -6.88 20.05 -5.41
N ALA A 123 -6.56 18.80 -5.11
CA ALA A 123 -6.32 18.37 -3.73
C ALA A 123 -4.89 18.70 -3.26
N ARG A 124 -4.77 19.13 -2.00
CA ARG A 124 -3.53 19.10 -1.23
C ARG A 124 -3.41 17.72 -0.59
N VAL A 125 -2.22 17.14 -0.61
CA VAL A 125 -1.95 15.82 -0.02
C VAL A 125 -0.92 15.95 1.08
N LEU A 126 -1.23 15.48 2.27
CA LEU A 126 -0.28 15.33 3.38
C LEU A 126 0.13 13.86 3.44
N ALA A 127 1.35 13.56 3.01
CA ALA A 127 1.95 12.23 3.12
C ALA A 127 2.77 12.15 4.41
N ARG A 128 2.42 11.25 5.31
CA ARG A 128 3.03 11.12 6.64
C ARG A 128 3.56 9.72 6.85
N ASP A 129 4.84 9.61 7.19
CA ASP A 129 5.49 8.32 7.45
C ASP A 129 6.62 8.50 8.47
N ALA A 130 6.77 7.54 9.39
CA ALA A 130 7.81 7.56 10.41
C ALA A 130 9.22 7.36 9.82
N SER A 131 9.34 6.69 8.67
CA SER A 131 10.60 6.32 8.05
C SER A 131 11.17 7.43 7.17
N PRO A 132 12.34 8.02 7.48
CA PRO A 132 12.99 8.98 6.60
C PRO A 132 13.29 8.43 5.20
N LYS A 133 13.51 7.12 5.10
CA LYS A 133 13.71 6.44 3.81
C LYS A 133 12.43 6.44 2.98
N ALA A 134 11.29 6.12 3.59
CA ALA A 134 9.98 6.17 2.95
C ALA A 134 9.65 7.59 2.47
N GLN A 135 9.87 8.59 3.32
CA GLN A 135 9.71 10.01 2.97
C GLN A 135 10.56 10.41 1.74
N THR A 136 11.82 9.96 1.70
CA THR A 136 12.71 10.23 0.55
C THR A 136 12.18 9.58 -0.74
N LEU A 137 11.67 8.36 -0.66
CA LEU A 137 11.08 7.65 -1.80
C LEU A 137 9.77 8.30 -2.25
N CYS A 138 8.94 8.76 -1.31
CA CYS A 138 7.72 9.50 -1.60
C CYS A 138 8.02 10.82 -2.32
N ALA A 139 9.02 11.57 -1.87
CA ALA A 139 9.47 12.79 -2.55
C ALA A 139 9.93 12.53 -3.99
N ALA A 140 10.71 11.46 -4.19
CA ALA A 140 11.15 11.06 -5.52
C ALA A 140 9.98 10.65 -6.42
N LEU A 141 9.01 9.91 -5.88
CA LEU A 141 7.81 9.49 -6.61
C LEU A 141 6.93 10.70 -6.98
N ALA A 142 6.75 11.65 -6.06
CA ALA A 142 5.98 12.87 -6.29
C ALA A 142 6.61 13.73 -7.40
N ALA A 143 7.93 13.95 -7.33
CA ALA A 143 8.68 14.68 -8.35
C ALA A 143 8.60 14.01 -9.71
N LEU A 144 8.78 12.67 -9.76
CA LEU A 144 8.70 11.89 -11.00
C LEU A 144 7.34 12.05 -11.70
N ASN A 145 6.27 12.25 -10.92
CA ASN A 145 4.91 12.40 -11.42
C ASN A 145 4.45 13.87 -11.52
N GLY A 146 5.30 14.85 -11.26
CA GLY A 146 4.99 16.28 -11.36
C GLY A 146 3.93 16.76 -10.36
N VAL A 147 3.86 16.14 -9.18
CA VAL A 147 2.90 16.48 -8.12
C VAL A 147 3.56 16.92 -6.81
N ASP A 148 4.88 17.08 -6.80
CA ASP A 148 5.68 17.47 -5.64
C ASP A 148 5.23 18.80 -5.02
N GLY A 149 4.75 19.76 -5.81
CA GLY A 149 4.18 21.00 -5.31
C GLY A 149 2.86 20.86 -4.53
N ARG A 150 2.23 19.69 -4.53
CA ARG A 150 0.93 19.40 -3.87
C ARG A 150 1.01 18.26 -2.85
N VAL A 151 2.09 17.52 -2.82
CA VAL A 151 2.35 16.45 -1.85
C VAL A 151 3.33 16.96 -0.80
N GLU A 152 2.80 17.28 0.37
CA GLU A 152 3.57 17.72 1.53
C GLU A 152 3.98 16.50 2.37
N ILE A 153 5.27 16.21 2.41
CA ILE A 153 5.83 15.05 3.07
C ILE A 153 6.29 15.41 4.48
N GLY A 154 5.97 14.55 5.45
CA GLY A 154 6.34 14.78 6.85
C GLY A 154 6.48 13.49 7.65
N GLY A 155 6.86 13.66 8.91
CA GLY A 155 7.04 12.57 9.87
C GLY A 155 5.73 12.04 10.45
N LEU A 156 5.82 11.52 11.67
CA LEU A 156 4.67 11.02 12.41
C LEU A 156 3.56 12.06 12.52
N MET A 157 2.34 11.58 12.56
CA MET A 157 1.14 12.35 12.81
C MET A 157 0.62 12.01 14.20
N ASP A 158 0.18 13.02 14.95
CA ASP A 158 -0.46 12.84 16.24
C ASP A 158 -1.95 13.20 16.19
N HIS A 159 -2.66 13.03 17.32
CA HIS A 159 -4.10 13.23 17.39
C HIS A 159 -4.53 14.67 17.04
N ALA A 160 -3.73 15.69 17.44
CA ALA A 160 -4.06 17.09 17.21
C ALA A 160 -3.90 17.49 15.74
N ASP A 161 -3.03 16.81 15.00
CA ASP A 161 -2.79 17.09 13.58
C ASP A 161 -4.04 16.83 12.73
N PHE A 162 -4.94 15.94 13.15
CA PHE A 162 -6.20 15.67 12.44
C PHE A 162 -7.19 16.87 12.50
N ASP A 163 -6.93 17.89 13.31
CA ASP A 163 -7.76 19.09 13.32
C ASP A 163 -7.75 19.84 11.98
N ILE A 164 -6.74 19.60 11.15
CA ILE A 164 -6.71 20.08 9.77
C ILE A 164 -7.90 19.59 8.94
N CYS A 165 -8.46 18.42 9.24
CA CYS A 165 -9.63 17.87 8.55
C CYS A 165 -10.91 18.72 8.76
N LYS A 166 -10.92 19.60 9.77
CA LYS A 166 -12.03 20.55 10.01
C LYS A 166 -12.01 21.73 9.05
N THR A 167 -10.90 21.97 8.36
CA THR A 167 -10.68 23.16 7.53
C THR A 167 -11.03 22.96 6.05
N ALA A 168 -11.25 21.72 5.62
CA ALA A 168 -11.46 21.36 4.22
C ALA A 168 -12.29 20.08 4.10
N ARG A 169 -12.81 19.77 2.92
CA ARG A 169 -13.38 18.46 2.64
C ARG A 169 -12.25 17.44 2.58
N ALA A 170 -12.12 16.62 3.62
CA ALA A 170 -10.97 15.76 3.83
C ALA A 170 -11.29 14.27 3.70
N VAL A 171 -10.32 13.51 3.19
CA VAL A 171 -10.23 12.05 3.34
C VAL A 171 -8.92 11.69 4.03
N VAL A 172 -9.02 10.79 5.01
CA VAL A 172 -7.87 10.18 5.70
C VAL A 172 -7.68 8.77 5.16
N ILE A 173 -6.48 8.43 4.72
CA ILE A 173 -6.04 7.06 4.43
C ILE A 173 -5.05 6.70 5.54
N CYS A 174 -5.19 5.54 6.16
CA CYS A 174 -4.35 5.14 7.28
C CYS A 174 -3.96 3.67 7.16
N ASP A 175 -2.65 3.41 7.09
CA ASP A 175 -2.02 2.10 7.08
C ASP A 175 -0.69 2.21 7.88
N ILE A 176 -0.71 1.83 9.17
CA ILE A 176 0.39 2.06 10.12
C ILE A 176 0.76 0.82 10.94
N GLU A 177 0.52 -0.35 10.37
CA GLU A 177 1.03 -1.64 10.84
C GLU A 177 0.71 -1.93 12.34
N GLY A 178 -0.55 -1.65 12.77
CA GLY A 178 -1.08 -2.02 14.09
C GLY A 178 -1.22 -0.89 15.10
N ALA A 179 -0.80 0.34 14.79
CA ALA A 179 -0.97 1.50 15.66
C ALA A 179 -2.33 2.23 15.46
N GLU A 180 -3.19 1.73 14.57
CA GLU A 180 -4.48 2.33 14.21
C GLU A 180 -5.42 2.48 15.41
N ALA A 181 -5.37 1.53 16.37
CA ALA A 181 -6.18 1.58 17.56
C ALA A 181 -5.91 2.81 18.43
N ASP A 182 -4.66 3.24 18.51
CA ASP A 182 -4.28 4.43 19.26
C ASP A 182 -4.58 5.69 18.47
N LEU A 183 -4.12 5.76 17.23
CA LEU A 183 -4.18 6.98 16.43
C LEU A 183 -5.61 7.35 16.00
N LEU A 184 -6.45 6.36 15.65
CA LEU A 184 -7.82 6.58 15.16
C LEU A 184 -8.85 6.53 16.31
N ASP A 185 -8.60 7.32 17.35
CA ASP A 185 -9.54 7.50 18.45
C ASP A 185 -10.24 8.87 18.33
N PRO A 186 -11.54 8.93 17.96
CA PRO A 186 -12.26 10.19 17.77
C PRO A 186 -12.43 11.01 19.05
N VAL A 187 -12.23 10.43 20.24
CA VAL A 187 -12.22 11.17 21.50
C VAL A 187 -10.93 11.97 21.64
N ARG A 188 -9.80 11.38 21.27
CA ARG A 188 -8.47 12.02 21.32
C ARG A 188 -8.18 12.86 20.07
N ALA A 189 -8.71 12.43 18.92
CA ALA A 189 -8.54 13.08 17.61
C ALA A 189 -9.91 13.50 17.02
N PRO A 190 -10.59 14.52 17.59
CA PRO A 190 -11.94 14.90 17.15
C PRO A 190 -11.97 15.42 15.70
N GLY A 191 -10.85 15.81 15.13
CA GLY A 191 -10.70 16.15 13.70
C GLY A 191 -11.08 15.02 12.76
N LEU A 192 -10.92 13.77 13.16
CA LEU A 192 -11.31 12.59 12.37
C LEU A 192 -12.83 12.57 12.07
N LEU A 193 -13.66 13.13 12.94
CA LEU A 193 -15.10 13.22 12.72
C LEU A 193 -15.49 14.16 11.56
N ALA A 194 -14.55 14.96 11.08
CA ALA A 194 -14.73 15.87 9.95
C ALA A 194 -14.25 15.30 8.60
N ALA A 195 -13.69 14.09 8.58
CA ALA A 195 -13.16 13.43 7.38
C ALA A 195 -13.92 12.15 7.04
N ASP A 196 -13.91 11.75 5.75
CA ASP A 196 -14.14 10.36 5.38
C ASP A 196 -12.83 9.58 5.62
N ILE A 197 -12.89 8.31 6.00
CA ILE A 197 -11.71 7.56 6.44
C ILE A 197 -11.64 6.21 5.74
N LEU A 198 -10.49 5.92 5.14
CA LEU A 198 -10.11 4.60 4.63
C LEU A 198 -8.95 4.08 5.48
N VAL A 199 -9.16 2.99 6.21
CA VAL A 199 -8.13 2.45 7.11
C VAL A 199 -7.93 0.95 6.91
N GLU A 200 -6.66 0.52 6.84
CA GLU A 200 -6.29 -0.89 6.96
C GLU A 200 -6.33 -1.31 8.43
N ALA A 201 -7.08 -2.35 8.73
CA ALA A 201 -7.15 -2.87 10.09
C ALA A 201 -6.28 -4.13 10.22
N HIS A 202 -5.18 -4.02 10.95
CA HIS A 202 -4.23 -5.12 11.14
C HIS A 202 -4.72 -6.12 12.20
N ASP A 203 -5.85 -6.80 11.93
CA ASP A 203 -6.39 -7.85 12.83
C ASP A 203 -5.41 -9.00 13.06
N CYS A 204 -4.47 -9.22 12.14
CA CYS A 204 -3.39 -10.21 12.32
C CYS A 204 -2.35 -9.80 13.36
N ILE A 205 -2.26 -8.51 13.70
CA ILE A 205 -1.39 -7.96 14.75
C ILE A 205 -2.21 -7.71 16.02
N THR A 206 -3.34 -7.03 15.88
CA THR A 206 -4.24 -6.65 16.98
C THR A 206 -5.62 -7.28 16.75
N PRO A 207 -5.89 -8.49 17.27
CA PRO A 207 -7.16 -9.17 17.06
C PRO A 207 -8.38 -8.34 17.48
N GLY A 208 -9.36 -8.19 16.60
CA GLY A 208 -10.58 -7.41 16.86
C GLY A 208 -10.48 -5.93 16.52
N LEU A 209 -9.39 -5.48 15.92
CA LEU A 209 -9.16 -4.10 15.54
C LEU A 209 -10.23 -3.56 14.57
N THR A 210 -10.60 -4.34 13.56
CA THR A 210 -11.70 -4.00 12.63
C THR A 210 -12.99 -3.65 13.39
N LYS A 211 -13.38 -4.47 14.36
CA LYS A 211 -14.59 -4.24 15.15
C LYS A 211 -14.45 -3.00 16.05
N LEU A 212 -13.30 -2.82 16.67
CA LEU A 212 -13.02 -1.66 17.53
C LEU A 212 -13.17 -0.35 16.75
N ILE A 213 -12.49 -0.23 15.61
CA ILE A 213 -12.54 0.99 14.78
C ILE A 213 -13.98 1.21 14.27
N ALA A 214 -14.63 0.19 13.75
CA ALA A 214 -16.01 0.32 13.29
C ALA A 214 -16.95 0.84 14.40
N GLN A 215 -16.83 0.34 15.62
CA GLN A 215 -17.64 0.78 16.77
C GLN A 215 -17.42 2.25 17.14
N ARG A 216 -16.20 2.76 17.02
CA ARG A 216 -15.88 4.18 17.31
C ARG A 216 -16.55 5.16 16.35
N PHE A 217 -16.73 4.74 15.09
CA PHE A 217 -17.20 5.64 14.04
C PHE A 217 -18.65 5.39 13.59
N ILE A 218 -19.27 4.27 13.93
CA ILE A 218 -20.61 3.90 13.41
C ILE A 218 -21.72 4.92 13.76
N ALA A 219 -21.57 5.69 14.82
CA ALA A 219 -22.53 6.75 15.17
C ALA A 219 -22.51 7.90 14.16
N THR A 220 -21.36 8.24 13.63
CA THR A 220 -21.10 9.42 12.76
C THR A 220 -20.84 9.06 11.31
N HIS A 221 -20.45 7.82 11.02
CA HIS A 221 -20.08 7.35 9.69
C HIS A 221 -20.89 6.10 9.29
N SER A 222 -21.10 5.96 7.99
CA SER A 222 -21.48 4.68 7.37
C SER A 222 -20.22 3.85 7.17
N VAL A 223 -20.15 2.66 7.74
CA VAL A 223 -18.96 1.81 7.74
C VAL A 223 -19.15 0.62 6.80
N ARG A 224 -18.21 0.44 5.87
CA ARG A 224 -18.13 -0.70 4.95
C ARG A 224 -16.79 -1.41 5.14
N VAL A 225 -16.83 -2.72 5.44
CA VAL A 225 -15.62 -3.56 5.53
C VAL A 225 -15.33 -4.18 4.18
N ILE A 226 -14.07 -4.10 3.75
CA ILE A 226 -13.59 -4.58 2.45
C ILE A 226 -12.55 -5.65 2.72
N GLY A 227 -12.89 -6.89 2.35
CA GLY A 227 -11.97 -8.02 2.42
C GLY A 227 -10.98 -8.03 1.26
N ARG A 228 -9.87 -8.73 1.45
CA ARG A 228 -8.86 -8.94 0.41
C ARG A 228 -9.42 -9.75 -0.75
N LYS A 229 -9.07 -9.32 -1.96
CA LYS A 229 -9.35 -10.03 -3.21
C LYS A 229 -8.10 -9.97 -4.09
N LEU A 230 -7.71 -11.10 -4.66
CA LEU A 230 -6.74 -11.12 -5.77
C LEU A 230 -7.51 -10.87 -7.07
N ASP A 231 -6.95 -10.05 -7.94
CA ASP A 231 -7.52 -9.74 -9.25
C ASP A 231 -6.41 -9.82 -10.31
N ASP A 232 -6.59 -10.67 -11.29
CA ASP A 232 -5.62 -10.92 -12.37
C ASP A 232 -5.92 -10.14 -13.66
N ASN A 233 -7.00 -9.37 -13.70
CA ASN A 233 -7.39 -8.59 -14.88
C ASN A 233 -6.36 -7.55 -15.34
N GLY A 234 -5.41 -7.19 -14.48
CA GLY A 234 -4.35 -6.23 -14.79
C GLY A 234 -3.06 -6.86 -15.32
N LEU A 235 -2.97 -8.19 -15.40
CA LEU A 235 -1.77 -8.87 -15.90
C LEU A 235 -1.56 -8.56 -17.40
N PRO A 236 -0.36 -8.13 -17.82
CA PRO A 236 -0.07 -7.92 -19.24
C PRO A 236 -0.03 -9.24 -20.01
N ASP A 237 -0.45 -9.24 -21.28
CA ASP A 237 -0.62 -10.42 -22.13
C ASP A 237 0.60 -11.34 -22.16
N TRP A 238 1.82 -10.80 -22.14
CA TRP A 238 3.03 -11.61 -22.16
C TRP A 238 3.18 -12.50 -20.92
N MET A 239 2.49 -12.20 -19.79
CA MET A 239 2.51 -13.03 -18.59
C MET A 239 1.68 -14.32 -18.74
N GLU A 240 0.88 -14.45 -19.79
CA GLU A 240 0.23 -15.72 -20.14
C GLU A 240 1.24 -16.86 -20.42
N SER A 241 2.46 -16.50 -20.81
CA SER A 241 3.55 -17.47 -21.01
C SER A 241 4.25 -17.90 -19.71
N LEU A 242 3.92 -17.31 -18.57
CA LEU A 242 4.48 -17.66 -17.27
C LEU A 242 3.73 -18.86 -16.66
N SER A 243 4.38 -19.50 -15.68
CA SER A 243 3.70 -20.50 -14.85
C SER A 243 2.62 -19.87 -13.98
N ASP A 244 1.61 -20.65 -13.58
CA ASP A 244 0.57 -20.20 -12.64
C ASP A 244 1.17 -19.68 -11.34
N LEU A 245 2.23 -20.32 -10.84
CA LEU A 245 2.93 -19.89 -9.64
C LEU A 245 3.52 -18.47 -9.81
N ASP A 246 4.13 -18.17 -10.96
CA ASP A 246 4.69 -16.84 -11.22
C ASP A 246 3.59 -15.78 -11.33
N ARG A 247 2.45 -16.11 -11.94
CA ARG A 247 1.28 -15.22 -12.03
C ARG A 247 0.72 -14.93 -10.64
N LEU A 248 0.57 -15.95 -9.78
CA LEU A 248 0.15 -15.76 -8.38
C LEU A 248 1.15 -14.93 -7.58
N ILE A 249 2.46 -15.16 -7.76
CA ILE A 249 3.51 -14.38 -7.10
C ILE A 249 3.50 -12.91 -7.57
N ALA A 250 3.19 -12.65 -8.83
CA ALA A 250 3.09 -11.29 -9.37
C ALA A 250 1.98 -10.46 -8.69
N LEU A 251 0.89 -11.13 -8.27
CA LEU A 251 -0.25 -10.52 -7.59
C LEU A 251 -0.13 -10.56 -6.06
N TRP A 252 0.85 -11.28 -5.51
CA TRP A 252 0.99 -11.44 -4.08
C TRP A 252 1.53 -10.14 -3.42
N GLU A 253 0.80 -9.63 -2.45
CA GLU A 253 1.07 -8.37 -1.73
C GLU A 253 1.99 -8.53 -0.50
N TRP A 254 2.51 -9.74 -0.27
CA TRP A 254 3.39 -10.11 0.85
C TRP A 254 2.70 -10.15 2.22
N ARG A 255 1.39 -10.03 2.29
CA ARG A 255 0.62 -10.05 3.53
C ARG A 255 0.81 -11.35 4.30
N SER A 256 0.93 -11.24 5.62
CA SER A 256 1.12 -12.38 6.53
C SER A 256 -0.19 -12.91 7.13
N GLY A 257 -1.27 -12.14 7.06
CA GLY A 257 -2.55 -12.49 7.65
C GLY A 257 -3.70 -11.59 7.20
N PRO A 258 -4.87 -11.67 7.87
CA PRO A 258 -6.01 -10.82 7.59
C PRO A 258 -5.74 -9.35 7.94
N THR A 259 -5.90 -8.49 6.95
CA THR A 259 -5.83 -7.03 7.07
C THR A 259 -6.95 -6.44 6.23
N PRO A 260 -8.22 -6.50 6.68
CA PRO A 260 -9.32 -5.89 5.96
C PRO A 260 -9.24 -4.38 6.04
N TRP A 261 -9.80 -3.72 5.02
CA TRP A 261 -9.96 -2.28 5.03
C TRP A 261 -11.36 -1.87 5.50
N LEU A 262 -11.47 -0.73 6.17
CA LEU A 262 -12.73 -0.09 6.47
C LEU A 262 -12.83 1.21 5.66
N TRP A 263 -13.89 1.33 4.87
CA TRP A 263 -14.28 2.58 4.26
C TRP A 263 -15.41 3.21 5.06
N MET A 264 -15.14 4.36 5.65
CA MET A 264 -16.03 5.07 6.58
C MET A 264 -16.37 6.43 6.03
N VAL A 265 -17.62 6.62 5.66
CA VAL A 265 -18.15 7.84 5.04
C VAL A 265 -19.03 8.57 6.01
N ARG A 266 -18.81 9.86 6.20
CA ARG A 266 -19.64 10.73 7.05
C ARG A 266 -21.10 10.66 6.64
N LYS A 267 -21.98 10.61 7.64
CA LYS A 267 -23.42 10.64 7.46
C LYS A 267 -23.96 12.03 7.12
#